data_75d04ed3af995d8d0e953afa4e75e853
#
_entry.id   75d04ed3af995d8d0e953afa4e75e853
#
_cell.length_a   1.000
_cell.length_b   1.000
_cell.length_c   1.000
_cell.angle_alpha   90.00
_cell.angle_beta   90.00
_cell.angle_gamma   90.00
#
_symmetry.space_group_name_H-M   'P 1'
#
loop_
_entity.id
_entity.type
_entity.pdbx_description
1 polymer ?
#
loop_
_entity_poly.entity_id
_entity_poly.type
_entity_poly.pdbx_seq_one_letter_code
_entity_poly.pdbx_strand_id
1 'polypeptide(L)'
;MKYGLMSGCLWARDTTILAIALSMAPFIDTVEAIAFASIASAALHDVFCAIWMFIYMGVRGRLKDTIAALKTRSGKVVMLGALLGGPIGMSGYVIAINNIGPAYTAMISAFYPAFGALMAMLFLKEKMQLKQFIALLVALGGIFI
;
A
#
# COMPACT_ATOMS: atom_id res chain seq x y z
N MET A 1 0.57 -8.11 -17.75
CA MET A 1 0.99 -6.70 -17.91
C MET A 1 -0.17 -5.70 -17.76
N LYS A 2 -1.34 -5.88 -18.41
CA LYS A 2 -2.46 -4.91 -18.36
C LYS A 2 -2.91 -4.59 -16.92
N TYR A 3 -3.09 -5.59 -16.07
CA TYR A 3 -3.53 -5.40 -14.68
C TYR A 3 -2.50 -4.68 -13.81
N GLY A 4 -1.20 -4.88 -14.03
CA GLY A 4 -0.15 -4.17 -13.29
C GLY A 4 -0.10 -2.69 -13.66
N LEU A 5 -0.23 -2.35 -14.95
CA LEU A 5 -0.32 -0.95 -15.38
C LEU A 5 -1.57 -0.26 -14.85
N MET A 6 -2.73 -0.94 -14.89
CA MET A 6 -3.96 -0.41 -14.30
C MET A 6 -3.81 -0.19 -12.79
N SER A 7 -3.21 -1.12 -12.07
CA SER A 7 -2.96 -0.99 -10.64
C SER A 7 -2.05 0.19 -10.34
N GLY A 8 -0.97 0.38 -11.09
CA GLY A 8 -0.06 1.52 -10.93
C GLY A 8 -0.74 2.87 -11.19
N CYS A 9 -1.55 2.96 -12.26
CA CYS A 9 -2.32 4.18 -12.54
C CYS A 9 -3.36 4.49 -11.44
N LEU A 10 -4.04 3.46 -10.94
CA LEU A 10 -5.01 3.64 -9.85
C LEU A 10 -4.32 4.06 -8.55
N TRP A 11 -3.17 3.48 -8.24
CA TRP A 11 -2.39 3.84 -7.06
C TRP A 11 -1.85 5.28 -7.13
N ALA A 12 -1.32 5.71 -8.30
CA ALA A 12 -0.87 7.09 -8.49
C ALA A 12 -2.02 8.09 -8.32
N ARG A 13 -3.20 7.75 -8.86
CA ARG A 13 -4.40 8.56 -8.70
C ARG A 13 -4.87 8.64 -7.25
N ASP A 14 -4.87 7.53 -6.53
CA ASP A 14 -5.21 7.46 -5.10
C ASP A 14 -4.27 8.34 -4.27
N THR A 15 -2.96 8.23 -4.48
CA THR A 15 -1.95 9.06 -3.81
C THR A 15 -2.16 10.55 -4.07
N THR A 16 -2.51 10.92 -5.30
CA THR A 16 -2.78 12.33 -5.66
C THR A 16 -4.04 12.85 -4.97
N ILE A 17 -5.12 12.08 -4.96
CA ILE A 17 -6.37 12.45 -4.28
C ILE A 17 -6.13 12.59 -2.76
N LEU A 18 -5.38 11.67 -2.18
CA LEU A 18 -5.02 11.71 -0.76
C LEU A 18 -4.21 12.98 -0.43
N ALA A 19 -3.24 13.35 -1.26
CA ALA A 19 -2.46 14.56 -1.08
C ALA A 19 -3.33 15.83 -1.17
N ILE A 20 -4.27 15.88 -2.11
CA ILE A 20 -5.24 16.98 -2.22
C ILE A 20 -6.12 17.04 -0.97
N ALA A 21 -6.65 15.92 -0.52
CA ALA A 21 -7.49 15.86 0.68
C ALA A 21 -6.74 16.36 1.92
N LEU A 22 -5.48 15.97 2.08
CA LEU A 22 -4.61 16.43 3.18
C LEU A 22 -4.27 17.93 3.09
N SER A 23 -4.36 18.53 1.90
CA SER A 23 -4.16 19.97 1.69
C SER A 23 -5.41 20.81 1.91
N MET A 24 -6.53 20.21 2.29
CA MET A 24 -7.81 20.89 2.52
C MET A 24 -8.17 20.89 4.02
N ALA A 25 -9.05 21.84 4.43
CA ALA A 25 -9.63 21.81 5.78
C ALA A 25 -10.40 20.49 6.02
N PRO A 26 -10.34 19.88 7.21
CA PRO A 26 -9.79 20.40 8.46
C PRO A 26 -8.29 20.07 8.71
N PHE A 27 -7.59 19.45 7.76
CA PHE A 27 -6.23 18.92 7.95
C PHE A 27 -5.16 20.03 7.99
N ILE A 28 -5.43 21.22 7.43
CA ILE A 28 -4.49 22.37 7.38
C ILE A 28 -4.53 23.20 8.67
N ASP A 29 -5.69 23.29 9.34
CA ASP A 29 -5.94 24.34 10.34
C ASP A 29 -5.40 24.04 11.74
N THR A 30 -4.75 22.90 11.97
CA THR A 30 -4.29 22.52 13.31
C THR A 30 -2.86 22.00 13.31
N VAL A 31 -1.92 22.84 13.71
CA VAL A 31 -0.48 22.51 13.77
C VAL A 31 -0.20 21.35 14.75
N GLU A 32 -0.97 21.21 15.83
CA GLU A 32 -0.86 20.10 16.78
C GLU A 32 -1.54 18.81 16.27
N ALA A 33 -2.49 18.94 15.36
CA ALA A 33 -3.22 17.81 14.80
C ALA A 33 -2.50 17.13 13.62
N ILE A 34 -1.37 17.65 13.11
CA ILE A 34 -0.73 17.12 11.90
C ILE A 34 -0.37 15.64 12.05
N ALA A 35 0.22 15.22 13.17
CA ALA A 35 0.53 13.82 13.41
C ALA A 35 -0.74 12.96 13.58
N PHE A 36 -1.72 13.45 14.32
CA PHE A 36 -3.00 12.76 14.49
C PHE A 36 -3.86 12.81 13.22
N ALA A 37 -3.80 13.88 12.44
CA ALA A 37 -4.51 13.99 11.17
C ALA A 37 -4.02 12.95 10.16
N SER A 38 -2.71 12.72 10.07
CA SER A 38 -2.14 11.67 9.22
C SER A 38 -2.59 10.27 9.63
N ILE A 39 -2.58 9.98 10.94
CA ILE A 39 -3.03 8.70 11.47
C ILE A 39 -4.54 8.53 11.27
N ALA A 40 -5.34 9.57 11.52
CA ALA A 40 -6.78 9.53 11.30
C ALA A 40 -7.13 9.35 9.83
N SER A 41 -6.43 10.02 8.92
CA SER A 41 -6.58 9.87 7.47
C SER A 41 -6.24 8.45 7.02
N ALA A 42 -5.13 7.89 7.50
CA ALA A 42 -4.75 6.50 7.22
C ALA A 42 -5.80 5.51 7.74
N ALA A 43 -6.27 5.71 8.96
CA ALA A 43 -7.31 4.85 9.55
C ALA A 43 -8.63 4.92 8.78
N LEU A 44 -9.06 6.11 8.36
CA LEU A 44 -10.26 6.28 7.53
C LEU A 44 -10.09 5.58 6.18
N HIS A 45 -8.96 5.78 5.51
CA HIS A 45 -8.63 5.11 4.26
C HIS A 45 -8.75 3.59 4.40
N ASP A 46 -8.10 3.01 5.41
CA ASP A 46 -8.10 1.56 5.64
C ASP A 46 -9.50 1.03 5.96
N VAL A 47 -10.28 1.76 6.75
CA VAL A 47 -11.68 1.40 7.07
C VAL A 47 -12.55 1.39 5.80
N PHE A 48 -12.47 2.42 4.96
CA PHE A 48 -13.21 2.47 3.71
C PHE A 48 -12.79 1.38 2.74
N CYS A 49 -11.49 1.10 2.62
CA CYS A 49 -10.97 -0.01 1.83
C CYS A 49 -11.51 -1.36 2.35
N ALA A 50 -11.52 -1.57 3.65
CA ALA A 50 -12.03 -2.79 4.27
C ALA A 50 -13.55 -2.97 4.00
N ILE A 51 -14.35 -1.90 4.17
CA ILE A 51 -15.80 -1.92 3.88
C ILE A 51 -16.02 -2.28 2.39
N TRP A 52 -15.28 -1.65 1.48
CA TRP A 52 -15.41 -1.87 0.04
C TRP A 52 -15.05 -3.29 -0.36
N MET A 53 -13.95 -3.81 0.20
CA MET A 53 -13.55 -5.20 0.00
C MET A 53 -14.56 -6.19 0.58
N PHE A 54 -15.15 -5.89 1.74
CA PHE A 54 -16.18 -6.71 2.36
C PHE A 54 -17.44 -6.79 1.49
N ILE A 55 -17.90 -5.64 0.98
CA ILE A 55 -19.02 -5.56 0.04
C ILE A 55 -18.71 -6.37 -1.23
N TYR A 56 -17.52 -6.16 -1.82
CA TYR A 56 -17.09 -6.86 -3.02
C TYR A 56 -17.07 -8.38 -2.83
N MET A 57 -16.53 -8.87 -1.72
CA MET A 57 -16.50 -10.30 -1.39
C MET A 57 -17.91 -10.83 -1.12
N GLY A 58 -18.79 -10.02 -0.55
CA GLY A 58 -20.21 -10.34 -0.37
C GLY A 58 -20.94 -10.55 -1.69
N VAL A 59 -20.79 -9.61 -2.62
CA VAL A 59 -21.37 -9.68 -3.96
C VAL A 59 -20.85 -10.90 -4.74
N ARG A 60 -19.57 -11.23 -4.52
CA ARG A 60 -18.95 -12.43 -5.13
C ARG A 60 -19.33 -13.74 -4.45
N GLY A 61 -20.09 -13.71 -3.35
CA GLY A 61 -20.47 -14.92 -2.59
C GLY A 61 -19.32 -15.64 -1.89
N ARG A 62 -18.14 -14.99 -1.75
CA ARG A 62 -16.88 -15.60 -1.23
C ARG A 62 -16.58 -15.24 0.22
N LEU A 63 -17.52 -14.65 0.96
CA LEU A 63 -17.32 -14.31 2.37
C LEU A 63 -17.00 -15.53 3.24
N LYS A 64 -17.66 -16.68 2.98
CA LYS A 64 -17.42 -17.90 3.73
C LYS A 64 -15.98 -18.40 3.54
N ASP A 65 -15.46 -18.34 2.31
CA ASP A 65 -14.09 -18.72 1.99
C ASP A 65 -13.08 -17.81 2.70
N THR A 66 -13.36 -16.51 2.72
CA THR A 66 -12.53 -15.51 3.39
C THR A 66 -12.47 -15.76 4.90
N ILE A 67 -13.62 -16.00 5.54
CA ILE A 67 -13.69 -16.29 6.98
C ILE A 67 -12.98 -17.62 7.30
N ALA A 68 -13.14 -18.62 6.45
CA ALA A 68 -12.44 -19.89 6.61
C ALA A 68 -10.92 -19.73 6.46
N ALA A 69 -10.46 -18.94 5.49
CA ALA A 69 -9.04 -18.65 5.27
C ALA A 69 -8.41 -17.93 6.48
N LEU A 70 -9.11 -16.99 7.12
CA LEU A 70 -8.64 -16.28 8.32
C LEU A 70 -8.37 -17.21 9.52
N LYS A 71 -9.07 -18.34 9.61
CA LYS A 71 -8.87 -19.34 10.66
C LYS A 71 -7.63 -20.21 10.46
N THR A 72 -7.05 -20.22 9.27
CA THR A 72 -5.85 -21.00 8.97
C THR A 72 -4.59 -20.37 9.54
N ARG A 73 -3.52 -21.18 9.70
CA ARG A 73 -2.21 -20.67 10.14
C ARG A 73 -1.67 -19.60 9.17
N SER A 74 -1.79 -19.84 7.87
CA SER A 74 -1.39 -18.88 6.84
C SER A 74 -2.22 -17.59 6.92
N GLY A 75 -3.54 -17.70 7.15
CA GLY A 75 -4.42 -16.54 7.32
C GLY A 75 -4.00 -15.66 8.50
N LYS A 76 -3.62 -16.25 9.63
CA LYS A 76 -3.13 -15.51 10.80
C LYS A 76 -1.83 -14.76 10.50
N VAL A 77 -0.89 -15.36 9.76
CA VAL A 77 0.36 -14.70 9.34
C VAL A 77 0.06 -13.55 8.38
N VAL A 78 -0.87 -13.74 7.43
CA VAL A 78 -1.32 -12.68 6.52
C VAL A 78 -1.99 -11.53 7.28
N MET A 79 -2.79 -11.83 8.31
CA MET A 79 -3.39 -10.79 9.17
C MET A 79 -2.32 -9.95 9.90
N LEU A 80 -1.28 -10.60 10.44
CA LEU A 80 -0.14 -9.91 11.04
C LEU A 80 0.59 -9.02 10.01
N GLY A 81 0.86 -9.55 8.82
CA GLY A 81 1.44 -8.78 7.73
C GLY A 81 0.56 -7.59 7.32
N ALA A 82 -0.76 -7.78 7.25
CA ALA A 82 -1.72 -6.72 6.95
C ALA A 82 -1.76 -5.65 8.03
N LEU A 83 -1.65 -6.02 9.32
CA LEU A 83 -1.59 -5.08 10.44
C LEU A 83 -0.33 -4.20 10.38
N LEU A 84 0.81 -4.78 10.00
CA LEU A 84 2.06 -4.04 9.85
C LEU A 84 2.06 -3.17 8.58
N GLY A 85 1.55 -3.69 7.47
CA GLY A 85 1.52 -2.99 6.18
C GLY A 85 0.39 -1.95 6.07
N GLY A 86 -0.80 -2.24 6.61
CA GLY A 86 -1.94 -1.32 6.62
C GLY A 86 -1.72 -0.18 7.64
N PRO A 87 -2.18 -0.31 8.88
CA PRO A 87 -2.19 0.82 9.81
C PRO A 87 -0.81 1.45 10.05
N ILE A 88 0.24 0.66 10.23
CA ILE A 88 1.59 1.17 10.50
C ILE A 88 2.22 1.70 9.21
N GLY A 89 2.21 0.91 8.14
CA GLY A 89 2.80 1.30 6.86
C GLY A 89 2.08 2.48 6.22
N MET A 90 0.75 2.48 6.24
CA MET A 90 -0.06 3.56 5.69
C MET A 90 0.09 4.86 6.48
N SER A 91 0.15 4.78 7.81
CA SER A 91 0.43 5.97 8.64
C SER A 91 1.79 6.59 8.29
N GLY A 92 2.84 5.77 8.14
CA GLY A 92 4.15 6.23 7.69
C GLY A 92 4.13 6.85 6.30
N TYR A 93 3.36 6.26 5.37
CA TYR A 93 3.18 6.76 4.02
C TYR A 93 2.49 8.13 3.99
N VAL A 94 1.42 8.31 4.77
CA VAL A 94 0.69 9.58 4.86
C VAL A 94 1.56 10.66 5.52
N ILE A 95 2.31 10.32 6.57
CA ILE A 95 3.28 11.23 7.19
C ILE A 95 4.35 11.66 6.17
N ALA A 96 4.84 10.74 5.35
CA ALA A 96 5.80 11.07 4.31
C ALA A 96 5.20 12.01 3.26
N ILE A 97 3.95 11.79 2.81
CA ILE A 97 3.25 12.71 1.89
C ILE A 97 3.23 14.13 2.46
N ASN A 98 2.92 14.29 3.74
CA ASN A 98 2.84 15.59 4.37
C ASN A 98 4.20 16.29 4.51
N ASN A 99 5.29 15.55 4.67
CA ASN A 99 6.61 16.12 4.90
C ASN A 99 7.42 16.34 3.61
N ILE A 100 7.36 15.39 2.67
CA ILE A 100 8.18 15.42 1.44
C ILE A 100 7.35 15.49 0.15
N GLY A 101 6.03 15.48 0.29
CA GLY A 101 5.10 15.53 -0.84
C GLY A 101 4.82 14.17 -1.49
N PRO A 102 3.74 14.09 -2.27
CA PRO A 102 3.26 12.83 -2.84
C PRO A 102 4.22 12.23 -3.90
N ALA A 103 4.89 13.09 -4.68
CA ALA A 103 5.79 12.64 -5.74
C ALA A 103 7.01 11.90 -5.17
N TYR A 104 7.70 12.51 -4.19
CA TYR A 104 8.86 11.88 -3.55
C TYR A 104 8.47 10.64 -2.73
N THR A 105 7.33 10.68 -2.06
CA THR A 105 6.82 9.53 -1.32
C THR A 105 6.52 8.35 -2.24
N ALA A 106 5.88 8.59 -3.37
CA ALA A 106 5.63 7.56 -4.38
C ALA A 106 6.93 7.00 -4.98
N MET A 107 7.90 7.87 -5.24
CA MET A 107 9.23 7.52 -5.75
C MET A 107 9.97 6.57 -4.79
N ILE A 108 10.05 6.91 -3.51
CA ILE A 108 10.68 6.08 -2.48
C ILE A 108 9.91 4.76 -2.32
N SER A 109 8.59 4.81 -2.33
CA SER A 109 7.74 3.62 -2.22
C SER A 109 7.89 2.68 -3.43
N ALA A 110 8.30 3.15 -4.58
CA ALA A 110 8.53 2.32 -5.75
C ALA A 110 9.71 1.32 -5.59
N PHE A 111 10.56 1.48 -4.57
CA PHE A 111 11.59 0.50 -4.20
C PHE A 111 11.03 -0.76 -3.50
N TYR A 112 9.82 -0.72 -2.99
CA TYR A 112 9.24 -1.79 -2.19
C TYR A 112 9.08 -3.13 -2.92
N PRO A 113 8.80 -3.23 -4.25
CA PRO A 113 8.89 -4.52 -4.94
C PRO A 113 10.31 -5.11 -4.98
N ALA A 114 11.35 -4.27 -5.00
CA ALA A 114 12.74 -4.73 -4.94
C ALA A 114 13.07 -5.34 -3.57
N PHE A 115 12.63 -4.70 -2.48
CA PHE A 115 12.74 -5.27 -1.15
C PHE A 115 11.95 -6.56 -1.01
N GLY A 116 10.73 -6.62 -1.55
CA GLY A 116 9.92 -7.84 -1.56
C GLY A 116 10.61 -9.00 -2.29
N ALA A 117 11.18 -8.74 -3.46
CA ALA A 117 11.94 -9.72 -4.21
C ALA A 117 13.20 -10.18 -3.46
N LEU A 118 13.93 -9.26 -2.84
CA LEU A 118 15.11 -9.58 -2.02
C LEU A 118 14.73 -10.46 -0.82
N MET A 119 13.65 -10.11 -0.12
CA MET A 119 13.14 -10.91 1.01
C MET A 119 12.69 -12.31 0.56
N ALA A 120 12.01 -12.42 -0.59
CA ALA A 120 11.64 -13.71 -1.16
C ALA A 120 12.87 -14.58 -1.47
N MET A 121 13.92 -14.00 -2.03
CA MET A 121 15.18 -14.71 -2.28
C MET A 121 15.86 -15.19 -0.99
N LEU A 122 15.91 -14.33 0.04
CA LEU A 122 16.62 -14.63 1.28
C LEU A 122 15.85 -15.62 2.18
N PHE A 123 14.54 -15.40 2.36
CA PHE A 123 13.74 -16.18 3.30
C PHE A 123 13.06 -17.40 2.67
N LEU A 124 12.53 -17.25 1.45
CA LEU A 124 11.87 -18.34 0.75
C LEU A 124 12.82 -19.15 -0.12
N LYS A 125 14.08 -18.68 -0.29
CA LYS A 125 15.09 -19.31 -1.16
C LYS A 125 14.59 -19.49 -2.62
N GLU A 126 13.69 -18.61 -3.05
CA GLU A 126 13.19 -18.61 -4.41
C GLU A 126 14.27 -18.10 -5.36
N LYS A 127 14.47 -18.81 -6.46
CA LYS A 127 15.40 -18.37 -7.51
C LYS A 127 14.69 -17.38 -8.42
N MET A 128 15.18 -16.14 -8.43
CA MET A 128 14.68 -15.15 -9.37
C MET A 128 15.14 -15.47 -10.79
N GLN A 129 14.23 -15.48 -11.73
CA GLN A 129 14.59 -15.65 -13.13
C GLN A 129 15.29 -14.39 -13.65
N LEU A 130 16.25 -14.55 -14.57
CA LEU A 130 16.98 -13.43 -15.16
C LEU A 130 16.05 -12.36 -15.76
N LYS A 131 14.93 -12.79 -16.37
CA LYS A 131 13.91 -11.88 -16.91
C LYS A 131 13.24 -11.02 -15.86
N GLN A 132 12.99 -11.59 -14.67
CA GLN A 132 12.40 -10.86 -13.54
C GLN A 132 13.41 -9.86 -12.96
N PHE A 133 14.67 -10.24 -12.88
CA PHE A 133 15.75 -9.36 -12.43
C PHE A 133 15.94 -8.17 -13.37
N ILE A 134 15.97 -8.39 -14.68
CA ILE A 134 16.08 -7.32 -15.68
C ILE A 134 14.84 -6.40 -15.61
N ALA A 135 13.63 -6.96 -15.50
CA ALA A 135 12.41 -6.17 -15.37
C ALA A 135 12.41 -5.31 -14.11
N LEU A 136 12.95 -5.83 -12.98
CA LEU A 136 13.11 -5.08 -11.75
C LEU A 136 14.10 -3.92 -11.90
N LEU A 137 15.25 -4.16 -12.54
CA LEU A 137 16.25 -3.12 -12.82
C LEU A 137 15.68 -2.01 -13.72
N VAL A 138 14.93 -2.38 -14.76
CA VAL A 138 14.27 -1.41 -15.64
C VAL A 138 13.21 -0.60 -14.86
N ALA A 139 12.43 -1.25 -14.01
CA ALA A 139 11.45 -0.57 -13.16
C ALA A 139 12.10 0.41 -12.18
N LEU A 140 13.20 -0.01 -11.53
CA LEU A 140 13.96 0.85 -10.63
C LEU A 140 14.65 2.01 -11.39
N GLY A 141 15.17 1.76 -12.59
CA GLY A 141 15.76 2.79 -13.45
C GLY A 141 14.75 3.88 -13.84
N GLY A 142 13.48 3.51 -14.06
CA GLY A 142 12.41 4.45 -14.34
C GLY A 142 12.04 5.40 -13.19
N ILE A 143 12.54 5.15 -11.96
CA ILE A 143 12.32 6.03 -10.81
C ILE A 143 13.23 7.26 -10.88
N PHE A 144 14.36 7.16 -11.57
CA PHE A 144 15.37 8.21 -11.66
C PHE A 144 15.24 9.10 -12.91
N ILE A 145 14.24 8.85 -13.75
CA ILE A 145 13.90 9.64 -14.94
C ILE A 145 12.68 10.51 -14.67
#